data_a53aa7446d0f7aaf97534e1674ad5544
#
_entry.id   a53aa7446d0f7aaf97534e1674ad5544
#
_cell.length_a   1.000
_cell.length_b   1.000
_cell.length_c   1.000
_cell.angle_alpha   90.00
_cell.angle_beta   90.00
_cell.angle_gamma   90.00
#
_symmetry.space_group_name_H-M   'P 1'
#
loop_
_entity.id
_entity.type
_entity.pdbx_description
1 polymer ?
#
loop_
_entity_poly.entity_id
_entity_poly.type
_entity_poly.pdbx_seq_one_letter_code
_entity_poly.pdbx_strand_id
1 'polypeptide(L)'
;MLKAMAETSYAKCGDLSLAYQVFGDGPIDLVFVGMMVSHLELSWTQPEFKAFFDQLATFCRVVLFDKAGMGLSDPIAQVRTLDDRANEIEAVMDAVGFERAALFGLSEGGTASIVFAAKRPERTRALILSGTYPYMISGWDDIDRDPAEVRARLISEVDEDGSEHGADYIPSTEQIARIQEMGRAARSEWGTGATAKCMFPSARSIRQLAMFERMSASPGMVRATIESAFRIDIRPILPTITAPTLVIHARGDPMPVQGGRYIADHIPGGRYLEVDGVDHVPWLTDPDRILTGVEEFLTGSHAAPAQSHRALRTVLFTDMVASTQHAAASGDERWRAVLQRFGEITAERTDQFGGAVVKSTGDGHLTTFDGPTQAIRCAEALRADAEGLDIQIRGAIHTGECELLDNDIGGIAVHIAARILGQAGAGEILVSRTVRDLVVGSGTGFEDRGSVELRGVPGTWELLAVDRHGARAGSPEAELASTPTPGRRTTMRRSDRVVEVIAMRTPWLVRGLARLAPATGRR
;
A
#
# COMPACT_ATOMS: atom_id res chain seq x y z
N MET A 1 4.46 15.64 4.72
CA MET A 1 4.69 15.79 6.17
C MET A 1 4.66 14.39 6.75
N LEU A 2 5.79 13.86 7.25
CA LEU A 2 5.82 12.57 7.93
C LEU A 2 4.85 12.64 9.11
N LYS A 3 3.71 11.93 9.02
CA LYS A 3 2.85 11.72 10.19
C LYS A 3 3.76 11.03 11.23
N ALA A 4 3.94 11.62 12.40
CA ALA A 4 4.75 11.04 13.45
C ALA A 4 4.23 9.61 13.73
N MET A 5 5.16 8.67 13.92
CA MET A 5 4.82 7.33 14.40
C MET A 5 3.92 7.47 15.64
N ALA A 6 2.89 6.64 15.75
CA ALA A 6 2.04 6.61 16.94
C ALA A 6 2.92 6.34 18.18
N GLU A 7 2.68 7.09 19.25
CA GLU A 7 3.43 6.92 20.50
C GLU A 7 3.09 5.57 21.14
N THR A 8 4.11 4.85 21.59
CA THR A 8 3.93 3.59 22.31
C THR A 8 3.52 3.86 23.76
N SER A 9 2.39 3.32 24.16
CA SER A 9 1.84 3.38 25.51
C SER A 9 1.68 1.96 26.07
N TYR A 10 1.32 1.83 27.37
CA TYR A 10 1.20 0.53 28.03
C TYR A 10 -0.15 0.35 28.72
N ALA A 11 -0.86 -0.74 28.37
CA ALA A 11 -2.08 -1.18 29.03
C ALA A 11 -1.73 -2.17 30.16
N LYS A 12 -2.47 -2.12 31.26
CA LYS A 12 -2.33 -3.11 32.35
C LYS A 12 -3.25 -4.29 32.14
N CYS A 13 -2.67 -5.51 32.16
CA CYS A 13 -3.40 -6.77 32.14
C CYS A 13 -2.94 -7.61 33.34
N GLY A 14 -3.61 -7.46 34.49
CA GLY A 14 -3.10 -7.93 35.76
C GLY A 14 -1.78 -7.22 36.11
N ASP A 15 -0.74 -8.01 36.40
CA ASP A 15 0.59 -7.49 36.71
C ASP A 15 1.42 -7.16 35.46
N LEU A 16 0.94 -7.51 34.27
CA LEU A 16 1.66 -7.29 33.00
C LEU A 16 1.36 -5.93 32.39
N SER A 17 2.35 -5.37 31.68
CA SER A 17 2.23 -4.19 30.85
C SER A 17 2.27 -4.61 29.38
N LEU A 18 1.23 -4.29 28.63
CA LEU A 18 1.10 -4.58 27.21
C LEU A 18 1.36 -3.32 26.41
N ALA A 19 2.37 -3.33 25.56
CA ALA A 19 2.68 -2.21 24.68
C ALA A 19 1.61 -2.09 23.59
N TYR A 20 1.11 -0.86 23.37
CA TYR A 20 0.13 -0.58 22.33
C TYR A 20 0.36 0.78 21.68
N GLN A 21 -0.21 0.96 20.51
CA GLN A 21 -0.23 2.21 19.74
C GLN A 21 -1.63 2.44 19.18
N VAL A 22 -2.10 3.71 19.22
CA VAL A 22 -3.40 4.12 18.68
C VAL A 22 -3.19 5.16 17.59
N PHE A 23 -3.89 5.04 16.47
CA PHE A 23 -3.86 5.98 15.37
C PHE A 23 -5.13 5.92 14.53
N GLY A 24 -5.34 6.94 13.69
CA GLY A 24 -6.56 7.10 12.91
C GLY A 24 -7.66 7.80 13.68
N ASP A 25 -8.56 8.46 12.93
CA ASP A 25 -9.68 9.24 13.45
C ASP A 25 -11.03 8.74 12.86
N GLY A 26 -11.02 7.55 12.25
CA GLY A 26 -12.22 6.95 11.67
C GLY A 26 -13.29 6.62 12.73
N PRO A 27 -14.55 6.50 12.30
CA PRO A 27 -15.70 6.29 13.21
C PRO A 27 -15.80 4.85 13.73
N ILE A 28 -14.93 3.95 13.33
CA ILE A 28 -14.97 2.54 13.70
C ILE A 28 -13.76 2.21 14.55
N ASP A 29 -14.01 1.82 15.80
CA ASP A 29 -12.97 1.30 16.68
C ASP A 29 -12.55 -0.09 16.22
N LEU A 30 -11.25 -0.30 16.02
CA LEU A 30 -10.68 -1.55 15.54
C LEU A 30 -9.44 -1.95 16.35
N VAL A 31 -9.45 -3.17 16.86
CA VAL A 31 -8.28 -3.80 17.48
C VAL A 31 -7.65 -4.75 16.47
N PHE A 32 -6.40 -4.51 16.12
CA PHE A 32 -5.63 -5.45 15.34
C PHE A 32 -4.88 -6.42 16.27
N VAL A 33 -5.23 -7.68 16.18
CA VAL A 33 -4.62 -8.76 16.98
C VAL A 33 -3.62 -9.49 16.09
N GLY A 34 -2.34 -9.20 16.31
CA GLY A 34 -1.25 -9.70 15.48
C GLY A 34 -1.05 -11.21 15.54
N MET A 35 -0.25 -11.73 14.61
CA MET A 35 0.17 -13.13 14.54
C MET A 35 0.96 -13.56 15.80
N MET A 36 1.44 -14.81 15.84
CA MET A 36 2.15 -15.39 17.00
C MET A 36 3.24 -14.51 17.58
N VAL A 37 3.98 -13.78 16.74
CA VAL A 37 5.05 -12.87 17.13
C VAL A 37 4.84 -11.50 16.51
N SER A 38 5.24 -10.45 17.22
CA SER A 38 5.10 -9.07 16.76
C SER A 38 6.17 -8.17 17.41
N HIS A 39 6.35 -7.00 16.82
CA HIS A 39 7.11 -5.91 17.43
C HIS A 39 6.59 -4.59 16.86
N LEU A 40 5.86 -3.83 17.65
CA LEU A 40 5.16 -2.62 17.22
C LEU A 40 6.02 -1.65 16.41
N GLU A 41 7.13 -1.17 17.00
CA GLU A 41 7.95 -0.14 16.36
C GLU A 41 8.70 -0.66 15.13
N LEU A 42 9.14 -1.92 15.15
CA LEU A 42 9.85 -2.51 14.02
C LEU A 42 8.93 -2.69 12.80
N SER A 43 7.65 -2.99 13.03
CA SER A 43 6.68 -3.17 11.94
C SER A 43 6.52 -1.90 11.09
N TRP A 44 6.58 -0.71 11.70
CA TRP A 44 6.51 0.56 10.96
C TRP A 44 7.71 0.85 10.06
N THR A 45 8.81 0.10 10.19
CA THR A 45 9.96 0.23 9.27
C THR A 45 9.71 -0.42 7.91
N GLN A 46 8.60 -1.18 7.77
CA GLN A 46 8.19 -1.82 6.53
C GLN A 46 7.19 -0.89 5.81
N PRO A 47 7.52 -0.42 4.58
CA PRO A 47 6.65 0.50 3.85
C PRO A 47 5.26 -0.06 3.56
N GLU A 48 5.16 -1.37 3.25
CA GLU A 48 3.92 -2.06 2.93
C GLU A 48 3.00 -2.14 4.17
N PHE A 49 3.57 -2.43 5.34
CA PHE A 49 2.84 -2.39 6.61
C PHE A 49 2.28 -0.99 6.87
N LYS A 50 3.14 0.02 6.72
CA LYS A 50 2.74 1.41 6.94
C LYS A 50 1.61 1.84 6.00
N ALA A 51 1.72 1.55 4.70
CA ALA A 51 0.71 1.90 3.70
C ALA A 51 -0.65 1.23 4.02
N PHE A 52 -0.64 -0.05 4.37
CA PHE A 52 -1.84 -0.79 4.75
C PHE A 52 -2.55 -0.16 5.96
N PHE A 53 -1.81 0.15 7.02
CA PHE A 53 -2.40 0.72 8.23
C PHE A 53 -2.74 2.20 8.10
N ASP A 54 -2.03 2.98 7.29
CA ASP A 54 -2.40 4.37 6.97
C ASP A 54 -3.75 4.40 6.23
N GLN A 55 -4.01 3.46 5.32
CA GLN A 55 -5.29 3.35 4.62
C GLN A 55 -6.41 2.84 5.54
N LEU A 56 -6.15 1.81 6.36
CA LEU A 56 -7.12 1.33 7.37
C LEU A 56 -7.54 2.47 8.34
N ALA A 57 -6.59 3.33 8.70
CA ALA A 57 -6.80 4.47 9.58
C ALA A 57 -7.68 5.59 8.98
N THR A 58 -7.98 5.54 7.68
CA THR A 58 -8.89 6.54 7.06
C THR A 58 -10.35 6.33 7.45
N PHE A 59 -10.74 5.10 7.78
CA PHE A 59 -12.11 4.74 8.18
C PHE A 59 -12.20 4.06 9.56
N CYS A 60 -11.06 3.75 10.20
CA CYS A 60 -11.01 3.18 11.56
C CYS A 60 -10.16 4.03 12.50
N ARG A 61 -10.47 3.98 13.79
CA ARG A 61 -9.55 4.29 14.88
C ARG A 61 -8.91 2.97 15.30
N VAL A 62 -7.64 2.78 14.99
CA VAL A 62 -6.94 1.49 15.08
C VAL A 62 -6.06 1.45 16.32
N VAL A 63 -6.12 0.35 17.05
CA VAL A 63 -5.12 0.00 18.06
C VAL A 63 -4.36 -1.25 17.64
N LEU A 64 -3.01 -1.15 17.65
CA LEU A 64 -2.08 -2.27 17.56
C LEU A 64 -1.50 -2.54 18.93
N PHE A 65 -1.21 -3.81 19.24
CA PHE A 65 -0.51 -4.13 20.48
C PHE A 65 0.39 -5.36 20.34
N ASP A 66 1.46 -5.40 21.12
CA ASP A 66 2.29 -6.59 21.30
C ASP A 66 1.69 -7.44 22.42
N LYS A 67 1.46 -8.71 22.15
CA LYS A 67 0.98 -9.66 23.16
C LYS A 67 2.04 -9.87 24.26
N ALA A 68 1.64 -10.24 25.46
CA ALA A 68 2.57 -10.58 26.54
C ALA A 68 3.60 -11.62 26.08
N GLY A 69 4.88 -11.36 26.35
CA GLY A 69 6.01 -12.16 25.92
C GLY A 69 6.54 -11.82 24.53
N MET A 70 5.95 -10.83 23.82
CA MET A 70 6.34 -10.42 22.48
C MET A 70 6.73 -8.94 22.44
N GLY A 71 7.63 -8.58 21.53
CA GLY A 71 8.00 -7.20 21.21
C GLY A 71 8.34 -6.36 22.43
N LEU A 72 7.57 -5.29 22.62
CA LEU A 72 7.75 -4.30 23.68
C LEU A 72 6.93 -4.58 24.94
N SER A 73 6.09 -5.63 24.95
CA SER A 73 5.31 -6.04 26.11
C SER A 73 6.14 -6.81 27.12
N ASP A 74 5.66 -6.86 28.36
CA ASP A 74 6.37 -7.57 29.44
C ASP A 74 6.67 -9.04 29.08
N PRO A 75 7.87 -9.53 29.41
CA PRO A 75 8.22 -10.93 29.23
C PRO A 75 7.40 -11.83 30.17
N ILE A 76 7.13 -13.05 29.73
CA ILE A 76 6.38 -14.05 30.49
C ILE A 76 7.20 -15.35 30.63
N ALA A 77 6.96 -16.07 31.72
CA ALA A 77 7.63 -17.34 31.97
C ALA A 77 6.97 -18.53 31.24
N GLN A 78 5.67 -18.43 30.97
CA GLN A 78 4.88 -19.47 30.31
C GLN A 78 3.97 -18.83 29.25
N VAL A 79 3.74 -19.56 28.16
CA VAL A 79 2.84 -19.12 27.09
C VAL A 79 1.41 -18.99 27.64
N ARG A 80 0.75 -17.92 27.24
CA ARG A 80 -0.62 -17.60 27.64
C ARG A 80 -1.59 -18.50 26.89
N THR A 81 -2.66 -18.88 27.57
CA THR A 81 -3.80 -19.57 26.95
C THR A 81 -4.58 -18.63 26.02
N LEU A 82 -5.46 -19.15 25.16
CA LEU A 82 -6.35 -18.31 24.36
C LEU A 82 -7.28 -17.45 25.23
N ASP A 83 -7.67 -17.94 26.40
CA ASP A 83 -8.42 -17.18 27.39
C ASP A 83 -7.66 -15.99 27.94
N ASP A 84 -6.38 -16.18 28.23
CA ASP A 84 -5.51 -15.09 28.64
C ASP A 84 -5.29 -14.09 27.49
N ARG A 85 -5.16 -14.55 26.26
CA ARG A 85 -5.06 -13.69 25.06
C ARG A 85 -6.34 -12.86 24.87
N ALA A 86 -7.53 -13.44 25.14
CA ALA A 86 -8.78 -12.69 25.13
C ALA A 86 -8.79 -11.60 26.22
N ASN A 87 -8.27 -11.88 27.41
CA ASN A 87 -8.14 -10.87 28.48
C ASN A 87 -7.13 -9.76 28.10
N GLU A 88 -6.07 -10.07 27.36
CA GLU A 88 -5.13 -9.07 26.82
C GLU A 88 -5.84 -8.11 25.84
N ILE A 89 -6.71 -8.64 24.95
CA ILE A 89 -7.53 -7.82 24.05
C ILE A 89 -8.43 -6.89 24.86
N GLU A 90 -9.11 -7.41 25.90
CA GLU A 90 -9.97 -6.63 26.78
C GLU A 90 -9.21 -5.50 27.47
N ALA A 91 -8.04 -5.80 28.05
CA ALA A 91 -7.21 -4.82 28.74
C ALA A 91 -6.74 -3.68 27.82
N VAL A 92 -6.41 -3.99 26.58
CA VAL A 92 -6.03 -2.98 25.57
C VAL A 92 -7.25 -2.14 25.18
N MET A 93 -8.42 -2.75 24.96
CA MET A 93 -9.66 -2.03 24.67
C MET A 93 -10.02 -1.06 25.80
N ASP A 94 -9.90 -1.49 27.04
CA ASP A 94 -10.20 -0.66 28.23
C ASP A 94 -9.22 0.53 28.33
N ALA A 95 -7.93 0.30 28.09
CA ALA A 95 -6.91 1.34 28.13
C ALA A 95 -7.13 2.46 27.12
N VAL A 96 -7.72 2.14 25.94
CA VAL A 96 -8.00 3.10 24.86
C VAL A 96 -9.45 3.61 24.85
N GLY A 97 -10.29 3.13 25.79
CA GLY A 97 -11.70 3.51 25.92
C GLY A 97 -12.60 2.95 24.79
N PHE A 98 -12.28 1.76 24.27
CA PHE A 98 -13.13 1.08 23.29
C PHE A 98 -14.20 0.25 24.02
N GLU A 99 -15.42 0.72 24.07
CA GLU A 99 -16.54 -0.06 24.63
C GLU A 99 -16.88 -1.26 23.76
N ARG A 100 -16.84 -1.08 22.45
CA ARG A 100 -17.13 -2.11 21.45
C ARG A 100 -16.27 -1.88 20.20
N ALA A 101 -15.57 -2.92 19.72
CA ALA A 101 -14.66 -2.80 18.59
C ALA A 101 -14.84 -3.92 17.56
N ALA A 102 -14.43 -3.64 16.32
CA ALA A 102 -14.12 -4.68 15.35
C ALA A 102 -12.76 -5.29 15.71
N LEU A 103 -12.63 -6.60 15.61
CA LEU A 103 -11.37 -7.30 15.82
C LEU A 103 -10.82 -7.76 14.47
N PHE A 104 -9.63 -7.28 14.11
CA PHE A 104 -8.90 -7.78 12.95
C PHE A 104 -7.83 -8.74 13.45
N GLY A 105 -8.12 -10.02 13.44
CA GLY A 105 -7.22 -11.07 13.88
C GLY A 105 -6.41 -11.65 12.72
N LEU A 106 -5.08 -11.62 12.84
CA LEU A 106 -4.15 -12.21 11.88
C LEU A 106 -3.58 -13.52 12.44
N SER A 107 -3.69 -14.62 11.67
CA SER A 107 -3.11 -15.91 12.06
C SER A 107 -3.66 -16.40 13.42
N GLU A 108 -2.80 -16.74 14.38
CA GLU A 108 -3.17 -17.09 15.77
C GLU A 108 -3.90 -15.95 16.50
N GLY A 109 -3.64 -14.69 16.12
CA GLY A 109 -4.43 -13.55 16.62
C GLY A 109 -5.91 -13.65 16.24
N GLY A 110 -6.23 -14.30 15.13
CA GLY A 110 -7.62 -14.59 14.75
C GLY A 110 -8.27 -15.62 15.68
N THR A 111 -7.54 -16.66 16.10
CA THR A 111 -8.07 -17.63 17.06
C THR A 111 -8.36 -16.99 18.43
N ALA A 112 -7.48 -16.10 18.90
CA ALA A 112 -7.71 -15.31 20.11
C ALA A 112 -8.91 -14.38 19.97
N SER A 113 -9.08 -13.74 18.80
CA SER A 113 -10.23 -12.86 18.49
C SER A 113 -11.56 -13.63 18.49
N ILE A 114 -11.58 -14.86 17.97
CA ILE A 114 -12.77 -15.74 18.01
C ILE A 114 -13.13 -16.09 19.45
N VAL A 115 -12.14 -16.46 20.29
CA VAL A 115 -12.39 -16.75 21.72
C VAL A 115 -12.89 -15.50 22.45
N PHE A 116 -12.34 -14.33 22.17
CA PHE A 116 -12.85 -13.08 22.71
C PHE A 116 -14.31 -12.83 22.31
N ALA A 117 -14.64 -12.97 21.03
CA ALA A 117 -15.99 -12.74 20.52
C ALA A 117 -17.02 -13.72 21.11
N ALA A 118 -16.63 -14.98 21.33
CA ALA A 118 -17.47 -15.96 22.01
C ALA A 118 -17.74 -15.58 23.47
N LYS A 119 -16.76 -15.02 24.18
CA LYS A 119 -16.84 -14.65 25.59
C LYS A 119 -17.41 -13.25 25.86
N ARG A 120 -17.25 -12.35 24.91
CA ARG A 120 -17.60 -10.93 24.97
C ARG A 120 -18.36 -10.47 23.73
N PRO A 121 -19.48 -11.12 23.37
CA PRO A 121 -20.23 -10.79 22.16
C PRO A 121 -20.72 -9.33 22.17
N GLU A 122 -21.05 -8.78 23.34
CA GLU A 122 -21.46 -7.39 23.51
C GLU A 122 -20.35 -6.38 23.21
N ARG A 123 -19.09 -6.76 23.38
CA ARG A 123 -17.90 -5.93 23.09
C ARG A 123 -17.37 -6.12 21.67
N THR A 124 -17.89 -7.11 20.93
CA THR A 124 -17.45 -7.43 19.59
C THR A 124 -18.41 -6.86 18.56
N ARG A 125 -17.94 -5.89 17.77
CA ARG A 125 -18.71 -5.30 16.65
C ARG A 125 -18.74 -6.23 15.44
N ALA A 126 -17.58 -6.76 15.09
CA ALA A 126 -17.36 -7.63 13.93
C ALA A 126 -16.02 -8.37 14.08
N LEU A 127 -15.87 -9.49 13.38
CA LEU A 127 -14.61 -10.21 13.22
C LEU A 127 -14.10 -10.10 11.78
N ILE A 128 -12.85 -9.72 11.61
CA ILE A 128 -12.07 -9.84 10.37
C ILE A 128 -10.93 -10.80 10.68
N LEU A 129 -10.87 -11.92 9.97
CA LEU A 129 -9.93 -13.01 10.26
C LEU A 129 -9.07 -13.25 9.01
N SER A 130 -7.79 -12.93 9.08
CA SER A 130 -6.86 -13.11 7.95
C SER A 130 -5.87 -14.24 8.23
N GLY A 131 -5.75 -15.21 7.32
CA GLY A 131 -4.83 -16.34 7.48
C GLY A 131 -5.07 -17.16 8.76
N THR A 132 -6.27 -17.10 9.33
CA THR A 132 -6.64 -17.75 10.59
C THR A 132 -7.00 -19.22 10.34
N TYR A 133 -6.72 -20.05 11.32
CA TYR A 133 -6.99 -21.49 11.31
C TYR A 133 -7.79 -21.91 12.54
N PRO A 134 -8.72 -22.88 12.42
CA PRO A 134 -9.51 -23.34 13.55
C PRO A 134 -8.77 -24.33 14.44
N TYR A 135 -7.81 -25.05 13.87
CA TYR A 135 -6.90 -25.99 14.52
C TYR A 135 -5.67 -26.20 13.65
N MET A 136 -4.56 -26.63 14.24
CA MET A 136 -3.37 -27.02 13.49
C MET A 136 -3.46 -28.50 13.09
N ILE A 137 -3.27 -28.75 11.81
CA ILE A 137 -3.55 -30.01 11.17
C ILE A 137 -2.50 -31.10 11.45
N SER A 138 -1.32 -30.72 11.89
CA SER A 138 -0.31 -31.65 12.39
C SER A 138 0.05 -31.30 13.82
N GLY A 139 0.10 -32.28 14.70
CA GLY A 139 0.55 -32.05 16.07
C GLY A 139 2.04 -31.65 16.12
N TRP A 140 2.45 -31.02 17.21
CA TRP A 140 3.88 -30.69 17.43
C TRP A 140 4.77 -31.94 17.32
N ASP A 141 4.28 -33.09 17.75
CA ASP A 141 4.97 -34.38 17.69
C ASP A 141 5.08 -34.96 16.26
N ASP A 142 4.33 -34.39 15.31
CA ASP A 142 4.35 -34.79 13.91
C ASP A 142 5.32 -34.01 13.04
N ILE A 143 6.01 -33.01 13.60
CA ILE A 143 6.90 -32.12 12.84
C ILE A 143 7.99 -32.86 12.07
N ASP A 144 8.45 -33.99 12.59
CA ASP A 144 9.51 -34.80 12.00
C ASP A 144 9.00 -36.07 11.29
N ARG A 145 7.67 -36.28 11.21
CA ARG A 145 7.07 -37.43 10.53
C ARG A 145 6.93 -37.19 9.03
N ASP A 146 6.76 -38.27 8.27
CA ASP A 146 6.43 -38.16 6.84
C ASP A 146 5.09 -37.43 6.64
N PRO A 147 5.06 -36.34 5.87
CA PRO A 147 3.83 -35.59 5.59
C PRO A 147 2.70 -36.46 4.99
N ALA A 148 3.04 -37.48 4.21
CA ALA A 148 2.05 -38.39 3.64
C ALA A 148 1.41 -39.31 4.72
N GLU A 149 2.21 -39.77 5.70
CA GLU A 149 1.68 -40.54 6.84
C GLU A 149 0.79 -39.67 7.73
N VAL A 150 1.21 -38.41 8.00
CA VAL A 150 0.37 -37.46 8.75
C VAL A 150 -0.96 -37.23 8.04
N ARG A 151 -0.93 -37.01 6.73
CA ARG A 151 -2.15 -36.83 5.94
C ARG A 151 -3.05 -38.07 5.96
N ALA A 152 -2.50 -39.25 5.81
CA ALA A 152 -3.25 -40.49 5.84
C ALA A 152 -3.95 -40.72 7.20
N ARG A 153 -3.26 -40.40 8.29
CA ARG A 153 -3.86 -40.43 9.63
C ARG A 153 -5.02 -39.45 9.75
N LEU A 154 -4.84 -38.19 9.33
CA LEU A 154 -5.90 -37.17 9.38
C LEU A 154 -7.13 -37.60 8.59
N ILE A 155 -6.96 -38.27 7.46
CA ILE A 155 -8.07 -38.83 6.68
C ILE A 155 -8.79 -39.92 7.49
N SER A 156 -8.04 -40.86 8.12
CA SER A 156 -8.66 -41.94 8.88
C SER A 156 -9.40 -41.45 10.14
N GLU A 157 -8.90 -40.42 10.81
CA GLU A 157 -9.56 -39.81 11.97
C GLU A 157 -10.90 -39.15 11.58
N VAL A 158 -10.99 -38.57 10.38
CA VAL A 158 -12.24 -38.01 9.86
C VAL A 158 -13.27 -39.07 9.51
N ASP A 159 -12.85 -40.19 8.89
CA ASP A 159 -13.72 -41.28 8.52
C ASP A 159 -14.30 -41.99 9.76
N GLU A 160 -13.58 -42.04 10.87
CA GLU A 160 -14.01 -42.59 12.14
C GLU A 160 -15.04 -41.73 12.88
N ASP A 161 -14.97 -40.40 12.75
CA ASP A 161 -15.84 -39.43 13.42
C ASP A 161 -17.17 -39.19 12.64
N GLY A 162 -17.32 -39.75 11.43
CA GLY A 162 -18.52 -39.69 10.63
C GLY A 162 -18.94 -38.30 10.16
N SER A 163 -18.03 -37.33 10.21
CA SER A 163 -18.32 -35.98 9.74
C SER A 163 -18.14 -35.90 8.22
N GLU A 164 -19.24 -35.86 7.48
CA GLU A 164 -19.26 -35.71 6.00
C GLU A 164 -18.45 -34.49 5.50
N HIS A 165 -18.04 -33.56 6.37
CA HIS A 165 -17.39 -32.28 6.05
C HIS A 165 -15.89 -32.26 6.34
N GLY A 166 -15.32 -33.26 7.00
CA GLY A 166 -13.93 -33.24 7.46
C GLY A 166 -12.91 -33.39 6.33
N ALA A 167 -13.21 -34.18 5.29
CA ALA A 167 -12.27 -34.51 4.21
C ALA A 167 -11.89 -33.28 3.36
N ASP A 168 -12.81 -32.33 3.17
CA ASP A 168 -12.60 -31.13 2.34
C ASP A 168 -11.61 -30.13 2.98
N TYR A 169 -11.36 -30.26 4.28
CA TYR A 169 -10.48 -29.38 5.04
C TYR A 169 -9.10 -29.98 5.34
N ILE A 170 -8.80 -31.19 4.85
CA ILE A 170 -7.50 -31.81 5.03
C ILE A 170 -6.51 -31.25 4.00
N PRO A 171 -5.40 -30.64 4.42
CA PRO A 171 -4.42 -30.10 3.50
C PRO A 171 -3.76 -31.17 2.66
N SER A 172 -3.17 -30.73 1.57
CA SER A 172 -2.29 -31.55 0.76
C SER A 172 -1.01 -31.93 1.53
N THR A 173 -0.37 -33.00 1.11
CA THR A 173 0.95 -33.42 1.65
C THR A 173 1.98 -32.28 1.59
N GLU A 174 1.96 -31.48 0.53
CA GLU A 174 2.85 -30.31 0.38
C GLU A 174 2.56 -29.22 1.41
N GLN A 175 1.29 -28.93 1.68
CA GLN A 175 0.91 -27.96 2.71
C GLN A 175 1.32 -28.43 4.11
N ILE A 176 1.15 -29.70 4.42
CA ILE A 176 1.62 -30.30 5.68
C ILE A 176 3.15 -30.16 5.79
N ALA A 177 3.88 -30.47 4.72
CA ALA A 177 5.35 -30.34 4.72
C ALA A 177 5.81 -28.91 5.00
N ARG A 178 5.12 -27.89 4.46
CA ARG A 178 5.43 -26.46 4.71
C ARG A 178 5.19 -26.09 6.18
N ILE A 179 4.09 -26.53 6.79
CA ILE A 179 3.83 -26.30 8.23
C ILE A 179 4.91 -26.95 9.08
N GLN A 180 5.31 -28.16 8.75
CA GLN A 180 6.39 -28.88 9.46
C GLN A 180 7.74 -28.17 9.30
N GLU A 181 8.05 -27.63 8.10
CA GLU A 181 9.26 -26.85 7.84
C GLU A 181 9.30 -25.61 8.73
N MET A 182 8.20 -24.85 8.81
CA MET A 182 8.09 -23.70 9.70
C MET A 182 8.30 -24.10 11.16
N GLY A 183 7.71 -25.20 11.61
CA GLY A 183 7.89 -25.71 12.97
C GLY A 183 9.35 -26.12 13.27
N ARG A 184 10.02 -26.78 12.32
CA ARG A 184 11.45 -27.14 12.45
C ARG A 184 12.33 -25.89 12.49
N ALA A 185 12.11 -24.91 11.60
CA ALA A 185 12.83 -23.65 11.58
C ALA A 185 12.67 -22.89 12.91
N ALA A 186 11.46 -22.81 13.44
CA ALA A 186 11.20 -22.16 14.72
C ALA A 186 11.87 -22.87 15.90
N ARG A 187 11.99 -24.20 15.84
CA ARG A 187 12.63 -25.01 16.88
C ARG A 187 14.15 -24.86 16.92
N SER A 188 14.80 -24.74 15.76
CA SER A 188 16.27 -24.85 15.64
C SER A 188 16.96 -23.65 14.98
N GLU A 189 16.24 -22.80 14.25
CA GLU A 189 16.83 -21.76 13.41
C GLU A 189 16.29 -20.34 13.72
N TRP A 190 15.57 -20.16 14.83
CA TRP A 190 15.04 -18.85 15.20
C TRP A 190 16.12 -17.78 15.31
N GLY A 191 15.87 -16.61 14.71
CA GLY A 191 16.82 -15.49 14.66
C GLY A 191 17.69 -15.48 13.42
N THR A 192 17.57 -16.49 12.53
CA THR A 192 18.24 -16.53 11.22
C THR A 192 17.39 -15.96 10.09
N GLY A 193 16.09 -15.80 10.31
CA GLY A 193 15.08 -15.41 9.32
C GLY A 193 14.40 -16.60 8.62
N ALA A 194 14.78 -17.83 8.95
CA ALA A 194 14.26 -19.03 8.31
C ALA A 194 12.76 -19.21 8.58
N THR A 195 12.31 -19.05 9.84
CA THR A 195 10.90 -19.17 10.22
C THR A 195 10.06 -18.09 9.55
N ALA A 196 10.52 -16.84 9.62
CA ALA A 196 9.82 -15.72 8.97
C ALA A 196 9.77 -15.88 7.44
N LYS A 197 10.80 -16.48 6.81
CA LYS A 197 10.81 -16.76 5.37
C LYS A 197 9.76 -17.79 4.96
N CYS A 198 9.43 -18.75 5.83
CA CYS A 198 8.31 -19.67 5.59
C CYS A 198 6.96 -18.92 5.52
N MET A 199 6.79 -17.86 6.33
CA MET A 199 5.56 -17.07 6.38
C MET A 199 5.52 -15.91 5.36
N PHE A 200 6.67 -15.45 4.90
CA PHE A 200 6.84 -14.34 3.95
C PHE A 200 7.69 -14.78 2.75
N PRO A 201 7.18 -15.69 1.90
CA PRO A 201 7.94 -16.23 0.76
C PRO A 201 8.41 -15.15 -0.22
N SER A 202 7.69 -14.06 -0.40
CA SER A 202 8.05 -12.97 -1.29
C SER A 202 9.14 -12.05 -0.73
N ALA A 203 9.38 -12.05 0.58
CA ALA A 203 10.36 -11.18 1.23
C ALA A 203 11.77 -11.40 0.67
N ARG A 204 12.43 -10.31 0.27
CA ARG A 204 13.74 -10.35 -0.41
C ARG A 204 14.92 -10.35 0.54
N SER A 205 14.77 -9.82 1.75
CA SER A 205 15.87 -9.62 2.69
C SER A 205 15.81 -10.57 3.88
N ILE A 206 16.55 -11.65 3.83
CA ILE A 206 16.70 -12.59 4.97
C ILE A 206 17.25 -11.87 6.21
N ARG A 207 18.08 -10.84 6.04
CA ARG A 207 18.61 -10.04 7.16
C ARG A 207 17.51 -9.29 7.91
N GLN A 208 16.53 -8.72 7.19
CA GLN A 208 15.39 -8.06 7.80
C GLN A 208 14.49 -9.06 8.53
N LEU A 209 14.22 -10.21 7.92
CA LEU A 209 13.48 -11.30 8.55
C LEU A 209 14.17 -11.80 9.82
N ALA A 210 15.48 -12.02 9.78
CA ALA A 210 16.27 -12.40 10.94
C ALA A 210 16.23 -11.34 12.07
N MET A 211 16.24 -10.06 11.71
CA MET A 211 16.08 -8.97 12.67
C MET A 211 14.69 -8.99 13.29
N PHE A 212 13.64 -9.14 12.46
CA PHE A 212 12.26 -9.26 12.93
C PHE A 212 12.09 -10.39 13.93
N GLU A 213 12.60 -11.60 13.63
CA GLU A 213 12.56 -12.73 14.55
C GLU A 213 13.19 -12.40 15.90
N ARG A 214 14.43 -11.89 15.90
CA ARG A 214 15.17 -11.59 17.14
C ARG A 214 14.56 -10.49 17.99
N MET A 215 13.94 -9.50 17.34
CA MET A 215 13.30 -8.37 18.05
C MET A 215 11.93 -8.74 18.59
N SER A 216 11.21 -9.67 17.92
CA SER A 216 9.85 -10.03 18.28
C SER A 216 9.76 -10.97 19.49
N ALA A 217 10.66 -11.94 19.62
CA ALA A 217 10.63 -12.90 20.74
C ALA A 217 11.96 -13.61 20.94
N SER A 218 12.20 -14.11 22.18
CA SER A 218 13.32 -15.01 22.45
C SER A 218 13.11 -16.40 21.82
N PRO A 219 14.19 -17.16 21.52
CA PRO A 219 14.09 -18.52 20.97
C PRO A 219 13.23 -19.46 21.83
N GLY A 220 13.34 -19.37 23.14
CA GLY A 220 12.52 -20.18 24.06
C GLY A 220 11.04 -19.83 24.01
N MET A 221 10.73 -18.53 23.94
CA MET A 221 9.34 -18.05 23.87
C MET A 221 8.67 -18.45 22.55
N VAL A 222 9.33 -18.25 21.39
CA VAL A 222 8.74 -18.61 20.11
C VAL A 222 8.50 -20.11 20.00
N ARG A 223 9.47 -20.94 20.46
CA ARG A 223 9.27 -22.39 20.46
C ARG A 223 8.05 -22.79 21.27
N ALA A 224 7.91 -22.29 22.50
CA ALA A 224 6.78 -22.58 23.35
C ALA A 224 5.45 -22.05 22.78
N THR A 225 5.46 -20.87 22.12
CA THR A 225 4.27 -20.31 21.47
C THR A 225 3.82 -21.14 20.28
N ILE A 226 4.74 -21.58 19.43
CA ILE A 226 4.42 -22.43 18.29
C ILE A 226 3.94 -23.81 18.76
N GLU A 227 4.61 -24.42 19.76
CA GLU A 227 4.14 -25.66 20.35
C GLU A 227 2.71 -25.53 20.91
N SER A 228 2.39 -24.41 21.56
CA SER A 228 1.05 -24.13 22.04
C SER A 228 0.06 -23.95 20.88
N ALA A 229 0.47 -23.27 19.79
CA ALA A 229 -0.38 -23.07 18.62
C ALA A 229 -0.79 -24.39 17.95
N PHE A 230 0.09 -25.40 17.94
CA PHE A 230 -0.22 -26.73 17.41
C PHE A 230 -1.23 -27.52 18.26
N ARG A 231 -1.58 -27.03 19.45
CA ARG A 231 -2.61 -27.63 20.32
C ARG A 231 -3.93 -26.88 20.32
N ILE A 232 -4.01 -25.80 19.55
CA ILE A 232 -5.25 -25.01 19.42
C ILE A 232 -6.28 -25.83 18.66
N ASP A 233 -7.49 -25.89 19.24
CA ASP A 233 -8.71 -26.34 18.57
C ASP A 233 -9.89 -25.49 19.02
N ILE A 234 -10.37 -24.62 18.12
CA ILE A 234 -11.50 -23.73 18.38
C ILE A 234 -12.76 -24.13 17.58
N ARG A 235 -12.75 -25.27 16.90
CA ARG A 235 -13.89 -25.76 16.12
C ARG A 235 -15.19 -25.79 16.93
N PRO A 236 -15.19 -26.27 18.19
CA PRO A 236 -16.42 -26.37 18.98
C PRO A 236 -17.09 -25.03 19.27
N ILE A 237 -16.36 -23.92 19.25
CA ILE A 237 -16.93 -22.60 19.57
C ILE A 237 -17.39 -21.81 18.34
N LEU A 238 -17.02 -22.18 17.12
CA LEU A 238 -17.38 -21.46 15.90
C LEU A 238 -18.91 -21.27 15.74
N PRO A 239 -19.76 -22.30 15.99
CA PRO A 239 -21.21 -22.12 15.87
C PRO A 239 -21.81 -21.15 16.90
N THR A 240 -21.09 -20.80 17.95
CA THR A 240 -21.57 -19.88 19.01
C THR A 240 -21.30 -18.42 18.68
N ILE A 241 -20.53 -18.13 17.63
CA ILE A 241 -20.17 -16.75 17.25
C ILE A 241 -21.39 -16.06 16.66
N THR A 242 -21.78 -14.94 17.26
CA THR A 242 -22.90 -14.10 16.82
C THR A 242 -22.45 -12.83 16.11
N ALA A 243 -21.17 -12.46 16.24
CA ALA A 243 -20.61 -11.28 15.58
C ALA A 243 -20.53 -11.50 14.05
N PRO A 244 -20.91 -10.52 13.24
CA PRO A 244 -20.65 -10.57 11.80
C PRO A 244 -19.18 -10.90 11.54
N THR A 245 -18.90 -11.86 10.65
CA THR A 245 -17.55 -12.37 10.43
C THR A 245 -17.17 -12.35 8.94
N LEU A 246 -16.01 -11.78 8.64
CA LEU A 246 -15.34 -11.84 7.34
C LEU A 246 -14.02 -12.61 7.49
N VAL A 247 -13.88 -13.72 6.77
CA VAL A 247 -12.65 -14.51 6.73
C VAL A 247 -11.92 -14.21 5.43
N ILE A 248 -10.65 -13.86 5.50
CA ILE A 248 -9.79 -13.50 4.38
C ILE A 248 -8.64 -14.49 4.31
N HIS A 249 -8.36 -15.03 3.13
CA HIS A 249 -7.24 -15.95 2.95
C HIS A 249 -6.59 -15.76 1.58
N ALA A 250 -5.26 -15.73 1.53
CA ALA A 250 -4.54 -15.71 0.27
C ALA A 250 -4.45 -17.13 -0.30
N ARG A 251 -4.65 -17.27 -1.61
CA ARG A 251 -4.67 -18.58 -2.28
C ARG A 251 -3.38 -19.39 -2.13
N GLY A 252 -2.24 -18.69 -2.11
CA GLY A 252 -0.91 -19.30 -1.94
C GLY A 252 -0.32 -19.16 -0.55
N ASP A 253 -1.12 -18.80 0.47
CA ASP A 253 -0.71 -18.68 1.86
C ASP A 253 0.01 -19.96 2.33
N PRO A 254 1.15 -19.85 3.03
CA PRO A 254 1.77 -20.99 3.71
C PRO A 254 0.83 -21.74 4.67
N MET A 255 -0.10 -21.02 5.30
CA MET A 255 -1.17 -21.64 6.08
C MET A 255 -2.30 -22.11 5.15
N PRO A 256 -2.84 -23.32 5.34
CA PRO A 256 -3.83 -23.89 4.44
C PRO A 256 -5.13 -23.08 4.36
N VAL A 257 -5.54 -22.70 3.16
CA VAL A 257 -6.81 -21.97 2.89
C VAL A 257 -8.03 -22.72 3.38
N GLN A 258 -7.94 -24.04 3.49
CA GLN A 258 -8.98 -24.92 4.02
C GLN A 258 -9.41 -24.52 5.44
N GLY A 259 -8.46 -24.10 6.28
CA GLY A 259 -8.75 -23.62 7.63
C GLY A 259 -9.63 -22.38 7.63
N GLY A 260 -9.33 -21.41 6.76
CA GLY A 260 -10.15 -20.20 6.62
C GLY A 260 -11.55 -20.51 6.08
N ARG A 261 -11.68 -21.39 5.10
CA ARG A 261 -12.98 -21.84 4.58
C ARG A 261 -13.79 -22.54 5.66
N TYR A 262 -13.17 -23.45 6.41
CA TYR A 262 -13.81 -24.11 7.55
C TYR A 262 -14.39 -23.10 8.54
N ILE A 263 -13.64 -22.08 8.93
CA ILE A 263 -14.12 -21.04 9.86
C ILE A 263 -15.35 -20.32 9.27
N ALA A 264 -15.29 -19.91 7.99
CA ALA A 264 -16.38 -19.19 7.37
C ALA A 264 -17.66 -20.02 7.26
N ASP A 265 -17.52 -21.32 6.99
CA ASP A 265 -18.66 -22.23 6.83
C ASP A 265 -19.31 -22.62 8.17
N HIS A 266 -18.53 -22.56 9.28
CA HIS A 266 -19.03 -22.98 10.62
C HIS A 266 -19.41 -21.80 11.54
N ILE A 267 -19.13 -20.55 11.16
CA ILE A 267 -19.65 -19.37 11.84
C ILE A 267 -20.97 -18.95 11.17
N PRO A 268 -22.10 -18.83 11.91
CA PRO A 268 -23.37 -18.41 11.34
C PRO A 268 -23.28 -17.08 10.59
N GLY A 269 -23.56 -17.09 9.28
CA GLY A 269 -23.45 -15.90 8.44
C GLY A 269 -22.01 -15.48 8.11
N GLY A 270 -21.03 -16.35 8.31
CA GLY A 270 -19.65 -16.13 7.95
C GLY A 270 -19.48 -15.87 6.46
N ARG A 271 -18.64 -14.86 6.10
CA ARG A 271 -18.31 -14.51 4.72
C ARG A 271 -16.86 -14.88 4.44
N TYR A 272 -16.58 -15.36 3.24
CA TYR A 272 -15.23 -15.73 2.81
C TYR A 272 -14.75 -14.85 1.65
N LEU A 273 -13.56 -14.29 1.77
CA LEU A 273 -12.87 -13.52 0.75
C LEU A 273 -11.53 -14.17 0.44
N GLU A 274 -11.42 -14.77 -0.74
CA GLU A 274 -10.14 -15.28 -1.25
C GLU A 274 -9.45 -14.21 -2.08
N VAL A 275 -8.16 -14.01 -1.80
CA VAL A 275 -7.31 -13.04 -2.51
C VAL A 275 -6.11 -13.74 -3.15
N ASP A 276 -5.50 -13.09 -4.13
CA ASP A 276 -4.26 -13.60 -4.73
C ASP A 276 -3.06 -13.21 -3.83
N GLY A 277 -2.03 -14.07 -3.81
CA GLY A 277 -0.83 -13.84 -3.02
C GLY A 277 -0.24 -15.12 -2.47
N VAL A 278 0.98 -15.03 -1.98
CA VAL A 278 1.77 -16.16 -1.45
C VAL A 278 2.25 -15.93 -0.03
N ASP A 279 2.06 -14.72 0.50
CA ASP A 279 2.49 -14.34 1.85
C ASP A 279 1.34 -14.48 2.83
N HIS A 280 1.70 -14.67 4.10
CA HIS A 280 0.74 -14.85 5.18
C HIS A 280 0.12 -13.54 5.69
N VAL A 281 0.72 -12.40 5.38
CA VAL A 281 0.29 -11.11 5.91
C VAL A 281 -0.46 -10.29 4.86
N PRO A 282 -1.54 -9.58 5.24
CA PRO A 282 -2.42 -8.89 4.30
C PRO A 282 -1.73 -7.77 3.51
N TRP A 283 -0.73 -7.10 4.09
CA TRP A 283 0.00 -6.00 3.42
C TRP A 283 1.04 -6.45 2.38
N LEU A 284 1.32 -7.75 2.25
CA LEU A 284 2.19 -8.34 1.21
C LEU A 284 1.44 -9.19 0.18
N THR A 285 0.13 -9.34 0.32
CA THR A 285 -0.73 -10.11 -0.61
C THR A 285 -1.42 -9.19 -1.61
N ASP A 286 -2.70 -8.93 -1.41
CA ASP A 286 -3.53 -8.02 -2.22
C ASP A 286 -4.17 -6.97 -1.28
N PRO A 287 -3.39 -5.98 -0.79
CA PRO A 287 -3.83 -5.05 0.24
C PRO A 287 -5.05 -4.24 -0.18
N ASP A 288 -5.16 -3.83 -1.44
CA ASP A 288 -6.27 -3.01 -1.93
C ASP A 288 -7.59 -3.78 -1.89
N ARG A 289 -7.59 -5.02 -2.36
CA ARG A 289 -8.77 -5.88 -2.33
C ARG A 289 -9.17 -6.23 -0.90
N ILE A 290 -8.19 -6.49 -0.03
CA ILE A 290 -8.43 -6.76 1.38
C ILE A 290 -9.06 -5.55 2.06
N LEU A 291 -8.47 -4.37 1.93
CA LEU A 291 -8.94 -3.14 2.56
C LEU A 291 -10.32 -2.73 2.04
N THR A 292 -10.56 -2.86 0.72
CA THR A 292 -11.91 -2.65 0.15
C THR A 292 -12.93 -3.60 0.76
N GLY A 293 -12.62 -4.90 0.84
CA GLY A 293 -13.51 -5.88 1.44
C GLY A 293 -13.77 -5.66 2.93
N VAL A 294 -12.77 -5.20 3.68
CA VAL A 294 -12.88 -4.84 5.10
C VAL A 294 -13.75 -3.59 5.28
N GLU A 295 -13.53 -2.55 4.47
CA GLU A 295 -14.32 -1.32 4.53
C GLU A 295 -15.79 -1.57 4.21
N GLU A 296 -16.08 -2.27 3.11
CA GLU A 296 -17.44 -2.69 2.73
C GLU A 296 -18.12 -3.50 3.84
N PHE A 297 -17.38 -4.42 4.43
CA PHE A 297 -17.90 -5.28 5.49
C PHE A 297 -18.23 -4.50 6.77
N LEU A 298 -17.38 -3.57 7.18
CA LEU A 298 -17.53 -2.81 8.43
C LEU A 298 -18.54 -1.67 8.32
N THR A 299 -18.66 -1.04 7.15
CA THR A 299 -19.55 0.12 6.95
C THR A 299 -20.95 -0.28 6.47
N GLY A 300 -21.11 -1.52 5.94
CA GLY A 300 -22.34 -1.94 5.28
C GLY A 300 -22.63 -1.20 3.97
N SER A 301 -21.72 -0.32 3.59
CA SER A 301 -21.74 0.37 2.32
C SER A 301 -21.21 -0.61 1.29
N HIS A 302 -21.91 -0.79 0.15
CA HIS A 302 -21.16 -1.06 -1.07
C HIS A 302 -20.36 0.21 -1.32
N ALA A 303 -19.17 0.30 -0.78
CA ALA A 303 -18.23 1.30 -1.23
C ALA A 303 -18.17 1.11 -2.74
N ALA A 304 -18.42 2.16 -3.50
CA ALA A 304 -17.91 2.20 -4.85
C ALA A 304 -16.45 1.74 -4.72
N PRO A 305 -15.98 0.75 -5.52
CA PRO A 305 -14.67 0.15 -5.35
C PRO A 305 -13.72 1.26 -5.00
N ALA A 306 -12.94 1.09 -3.93
CA ALA A 306 -12.02 2.11 -3.45
C ALA A 306 -11.46 2.71 -4.70
N GLN A 307 -11.67 4.00 -4.92
CA GLN A 307 -11.25 4.62 -6.16
C GLN A 307 -9.76 4.26 -6.21
N SER A 308 -9.42 3.22 -6.99
CA SER A 308 -8.07 3.06 -7.44
C SER A 308 -7.70 4.48 -7.80
N HIS A 309 -6.65 5.06 -7.21
CA HIS A 309 -6.30 6.46 -7.45
C HIS A 309 -6.01 6.63 -8.93
N ARG A 310 -7.05 6.44 -9.74
CA ARG A 310 -7.04 6.64 -11.17
C ARG A 310 -7.34 8.08 -11.43
N ALA A 311 -6.38 8.74 -12.00
CA ALA A 311 -6.52 10.12 -12.42
C ALA A 311 -6.14 10.23 -13.89
N LEU A 312 -6.80 11.15 -14.57
CA LEU A 312 -6.33 11.55 -15.88
C LEU A 312 -5.01 12.27 -15.70
N ARG A 313 -3.92 11.68 -16.24
CA ARG A 313 -2.57 12.24 -16.17
C ARG A 313 -1.97 12.32 -17.56
N THR A 314 -1.08 13.28 -17.74
CA THR A 314 -0.22 13.34 -18.90
C THR A 314 1.13 12.76 -18.54
N VAL A 315 1.53 11.74 -19.28
CA VAL A 315 2.78 11.01 -19.10
C VAL A 315 3.77 11.49 -20.16
N LEU A 316 4.97 11.87 -19.74
CA LEU A 316 6.11 12.17 -20.61
C LEU A 316 7.23 11.17 -20.34
N PHE A 317 7.61 10.43 -21.35
CA PHE A 317 8.87 9.69 -21.37
C PHE A 317 9.92 10.46 -22.16
N THR A 318 11.14 10.49 -21.65
CA THR A 318 12.32 10.96 -22.35
C THR A 318 13.42 9.91 -22.30
N ASP A 319 14.26 9.85 -23.35
CA ASP A 319 15.33 8.88 -23.47
C ASP A 319 16.47 9.46 -24.27
N MET A 320 17.72 9.20 -23.89
CA MET A 320 18.90 9.67 -24.62
C MET A 320 19.17 8.80 -25.85
N VAL A 321 19.45 9.44 -26.97
CA VAL A 321 19.76 8.74 -28.20
C VAL A 321 21.23 8.31 -28.19
N ALA A 322 21.51 7.07 -28.60
CA ALA A 322 22.85 6.50 -28.72
C ALA A 322 23.69 6.53 -27.44
N SER A 323 23.05 6.39 -26.27
CA SER A 323 23.68 6.44 -24.93
C SER A 323 24.90 5.51 -24.80
N THR A 324 24.81 4.28 -25.32
CA THR A 324 25.91 3.30 -25.32
C THR A 324 27.12 3.77 -26.18
N GLN A 325 26.87 4.45 -27.29
CA GLN A 325 27.95 4.97 -28.16
C GLN A 325 28.64 6.16 -27.49
N HIS A 326 27.89 7.05 -26.87
CA HIS A 326 28.42 8.17 -26.09
C HIS A 326 29.25 7.69 -24.89
N ALA A 327 28.80 6.69 -24.17
CA ALA A 327 29.55 6.07 -23.07
C ALA A 327 30.90 5.49 -23.58
N ALA A 328 30.88 4.77 -24.70
CA ALA A 328 32.10 4.19 -25.29
C ALA A 328 33.08 5.26 -25.79
N ALA A 329 32.59 6.39 -26.31
CA ALA A 329 33.41 7.46 -26.84
C ALA A 329 34.00 8.39 -25.76
N SER A 330 33.26 8.70 -24.68
CA SER A 330 33.66 9.67 -23.65
C SER A 330 34.29 9.05 -22.41
N GLY A 331 34.17 7.74 -22.23
CA GLY A 331 34.56 7.01 -21.03
C GLY A 331 33.53 7.10 -19.91
N ASP A 332 33.50 6.07 -19.04
CA ASP A 332 32.45 5.85 -18.03
C ASP A 332 32.28 7.00 -17.04
N GLU A 333 33.37 7.63 -16.60
CA GLU A 333 33.31 8.71 -15.60
C GLU A 333 32.67 9.97 -16.17
N ARG A 334 33.08 10.36 -17.40
CA ARG A 334 32.55 11.53 -18.07
C ARG A 334 31.10 11.34 -18.49
N TRP A 335 30.75 10.14 -18.94
CA TRP A 335 29.39 9.79 -19.28
C TRP A 335 28.48 9.80 -18.05
N ARG A 336 28.95 9.30 -16.92
CA ARG A 336 28.19 9.35 -15.65
C ARG A 336 27.90 10.79 -15.20
N ALA A 337 28.86 11.71 -15.36
CA ALA A 337 28.64 13.12 -15.07
C ALA A 337 27.56 13.74 -15.98
N VAL A 338 27.51 13.38 -17.28
CA VAL A 338 26.46 13.83 -18.21
C VAL A 338 25.10 13.29 -17.78
N LEU A 339 25.00 11.99 -17.46
CA LEU A 339 23.75 11.39 -16.98
C LEU A 339 23.25 12.06 -15.71
N GLN A 340 24.12 12.28 -14.75
CA GLN A 340 23.77 12.96 -13.51
C GLN A 340 23.26 14.40 -13.77
N ARG A 341 23.99 15.17 -14.58
CA ARG A 341 23.60 16.55 -14.90
C ARG A 341 22.29 16.64 -15.64
N PHE A 342 22.03 15.72 -16.58
CA PHE A 342 20.76 15.69 -17.28
C PHE A 342 19.60 15.24 -16.36
N GLY A 343 19.85 14.35 -15.41
CA GLY A 343 18.87 13.98 -14.37
C GLY A 343 18.49 15.17 -13.48
N GLU A 344 19.48 15.99 -13.06
CA GLU A 344 19.24 17.23 -12.30
C GLU A 344 18.39 18.22 -13.11
N ILE A 345 18.73 18.44 -14.37
CA ILE A 345 17.98 19.32 -15.29
C ILE A 345 16.56 18.80 -15.46
N THR A 346 16.39 17.48 -15.62
CA THR A 346 15.04 16.89 -15.76
C THR A 346 14.19 17.14 -14.53
N ALA A 347 14.75 17.00 -13.34
CA ALA A 347 14.03 17.30 -12.10
C ALA A 347 13.66 18.79 -12.00
N GLU A 348 14.61 19.69 -12.27
CA GLU A 348 14.41 21.15 -12.26
C GLU A 348 13.31 21.58 -13.24
N ARG A 349 13.36 21.08 -14.50
CA ARG A 349 12.35 21.40 -15.52
C ARG A 349 10.98 20.81 -15.20
N THR A 350 10.94 19.57 -14.73
CA THR A 350 9.68 18.93 -14.35
C THR A 350 8.97 19.73 -13.25
N ASP A 351 9.69 20.15 -12.21
CA ASP A 351 9.15 21.00 -11.13
C ASP A 351 8.71 22.38 -11.67
N GLN A 352 9.53 23.02 -12.50
CA GLN A 352 9.23 24.33 -13.12
C GLN A 352 7.92 24.32 -13.89
N PHE A 353 7.59 23.21 -14.58
CA PHE A 353 6.36 23.06 -15.34
C PHE A 353 5.22 22.37 -14.56
N GLY A 354 5.37 22.22 -13.23
CA GLY A 354 4.31 21.69 -12.35
C GLY A 354 4.07 20.19 -12.54
N GLY A 355 5.11 19.44 -12.89
CA GLY A 355 5.08 17.98 -12.99
C GLY A 355 5.78 17.29 -11.82
N ALA A 356 5.81 15.95 -11.86
CA ALA A 356 6.54 15.12 -10.92
C ALA A 356 7.41 14.09 -11.68
N VAL A 357 8.65 13.91 -11.22
CA VAL A 357 9.51 12.81 -11.70
C VAL A 357 9.09 11.54 -10.99
N VAL A 358 8.64 10.54 -11.75
CA VAL A 358 8.20 9.25 -11.23
C VAL A 358 9.36 8.27 -11.16
N LYS A 359 10.15 8.19 -12.25
CA LYS A 359 11.20 7.18 -12.36
C LYS A 359 12.34 7.65 -13.26
N SER A 360 13.56 7.28 -12.89
CA SER A 360 14.74 7.41 -13.75
C SER A 360 15.32 6.01 -14.02
N THR A 361 15.60 5.72 -15.28
CA THR A 361 16.18 4.43 -15.73
C THR A 361 17.64 4.57 -16.19
N GLY A 362 18.32 5.61 -15.71
CA GLY A 362 19.70 5.92 -16.08
C GLY A 362 19.76 6.99 -17.16
N ASP A 363 19.51 6.64 -18.41
CA ASP A 363 19.46 7.54 -19.58
C ASP A 363 18.04 7.98 -19.96
N GLY A 364 17.01 7.39 -19.34
CA GLY A 364 15.61 7.72 -19.55
C GLY A 364 14.89 8.20 -18.30
N HIS A 365 13.83 9.01 -18.47
CA HIS A 365 13.02 9.52 -17.39
C HIS A 365 11.53 9.37 -17.69
N LEU A 366 10.76 9.04 -16.66
CA LEU A 366 9.31 9.06 -16.65
C LEU A 366 8.84 10.20 -15.76
N THR A 367 8.11 11.13 -16.33
CA THR A 367 7.53 12.27 -15.61
C THR A 367 6.03 12.39 -15.87
N THR A 368 5.29 12.99 -14.95
CA THR A 368 3.84 13.18 -15.04
C THR A 368 3.44 14.63 -14.83
N PHE A 369 2.32 15.02 -15.44
CA PHE A 369 1.76 16.36 -15.38
C PHE A 369 0.24 16.29 -15.28
N ASP A 370 -0.37 17.33 -14.73
CA ASP A 370 -1.83 17.47 -14.69
C ASP A 370 -2.43 17.74 -16.07
N GLY A 371 -1.65 18.34 -16.98
CA GLY A 371 -2.11 18.67 -18.31
C GLY A 371 -1.05 18.56 -19.41
N PRO A 372 -1.48 18.31 -20.66
CA PRO A 372 -0.56 18.05 -21.76
C PRO A 372 0.25 19.28 -22.21
N THR A 373 -0.26 20.50 -22.03
CA THR A 373 0.48 21.72 -22.39
C THR A 373 1.76 21.89 -21.56
N GLN A 374 1.70 21.56 -20.26
CA GLN A 374 2.86 21.60 -19.38
C GLN A 374 3.89 20.54 -19.76
N ALA A 375 3.41 19.32 -20.06
CA ALA A 375 4.29 18.22 -20.52
C ALA A 375 5.02 18.56 -21.83
N ILE A 376 4.32 19.17 -22.80
CA ILE A 376 4.93 19.59 -24.07
C ILE A 376 6.02 20.64 -23.82
N ARG A 377 5.71 21.70 -23.04
CA ARG A 377 6.68 22.76 -22.72
C ARG A 377 7.90 22.23 -21.97
N CYS A 378 7.68 21.30 -21.03
CA CYS A 378 8.76 20.62 -20.34
C CYS A 378 9.65 19.82 -21.32
N ALA A 379 9.04 19.04 -22.19
CA ALA A 379 9.76 18.24 -23.18
C ALA A 379 10.58 19.10 -24.16
N GLU A 380 10.03 20.25 -24.60
CA GLU A 380 10.75 21.21 -25.45
C GLU A 380 11.95 21.85 -24.71
N ALA A 381 11.76 22.23 -23.44
CA ALA A 381 12.84 22.76 -22.61
C ALA A 381 13.94 21.71 -22.39
N LEU A 382 13.58 20.46 -22.09
CA LEU A 382 14.54 19.37 -21.92
C LEU A 382 15.31 19.08 -23.21
N ARG A 383 14.65 19.15 -24.37
CA ARG A 383 15.32 19.00 -25.68
C ARG A 383 16.37 20.09 -25.90
N ALA A 384 16.04 21.34 -25.59
CA ALA A 384 16.97 22.47 -25.73
C ALA A 384 18.15 22.37 -24.75
N ASP A 385 17.87 21.97 -23.50
CA ASP A 385 18.92 21.77 -22.50
C ASP A 385 19.86 20.59 -22.85
N ALA A 386 19.32 19.51 -23.42
CA ALA A 386 20.10 18.38 -23.93
C ALA A 386 21.05 18.78 -25.06
N GLU A 387 20.58 19.61 -25.99
CA GLU A 387 21.44 20.18 -27.05
C GLU A 387 22.62 20.98 -26.45
N GLY A 388 22.39 21.70 -25.35
CA GLY A 388 23.43 22.40 -24.59
C GLY A 388 24.49 21.49 -23.93
N LEU A 389 24.16 20.22 -23.72
CA LEU A 389 25.07 19.19 -23.21
C LEU A 389 25.69 18.32 -24.31
N ASP A 390 25.49 18.69 -25.59
CA ASP A 390 25.93 17.92 -26.76
C ASP A 390 25.36 16.49 -26.82
N ILE A 391 24.13 16.32 -26.31
CA ILE A 391 23.36 15.08 -26.39
C ILE A 391 22.03 15.31 -27.09
N GLN A 392 21.49 14.26 -27.67
CA GLN A 392 20.14 14.27 -28.25
C GLN A 392 19.21 13.39 -27.43
N ILE A 393 18.01 13.88 -27.21
CA ILE A 393 16.93 13.09 -26.57
C ILE A 393 15.79 12.86 -27.54
N ARG A 394 15.01 11.84 -27.29
CA ARG A 394 13.69 11.62 -27.87
C ARG A 394 12.65 11.65 -26.76
N GLY A 395 11.43 12.07 -27.07
CA GLY A 395 10.35 12.18 -26.10
C GLY A 395 9.04 11.60 -26.62
N ALA A 396 8.19 11.17 -25.71
CA ALA A 396 6.83 10.73 -26.01
C ALA A 396 5.84 11.21 -24.94
N ILE A 397 4.70 11.76 -25.38
CA ILE A 397 3.66 12.29 -24.51
C ILE A 397 2.33 11.62 -24.83
N HIS A 398 1.66 11.12 -23.80
CA HIS A 398 0.30 10.62 -23.88
C HIS A 398 -0.51 11.06 -22.66
N THR A 399 -1.79 11.33 -22.84
CA THR A 399 -2.75 11.65 -21.78
C THR A 399 -3.79 10.55 -21.70
N GLY A 400 -3.95 9.96 -20.54
CA GLY A 400 -4.92 8.91 -20.29
C GLY A 400 -5.13 8.64 -18.82
N GLU A 401 -6.03 7.73 -18.51
CA GLU A 401 -6.26 7.29 -17.16
C GLU A 401 -5.06 6.48 -16.66
N CYS A 402 -4.47 6.94 -15.57
CA CYS A 402 -3.33 6.32 -14.90
C CYS A 402 -3.69 5.92 -13.49
N GLU A 403 -3.16 4.83 -13.04
CA GLU A 403 -3.20 4.37 -11.66
C GLU A 403 -2.04 5.00 -10.89
N LEU A 404 -2.36 5.83 -9.89
CA LEU A 404 -1.38 6.50 -9.06
C LEU A 404 -0.99 5.56 -7.91
N LEU A 405 0.29 5.19 -7.87
CA LEU A 405 0.91 4.42 -6.80
C LEU A 405 1.81 5.38 -6.00
N ASP A 406 2.03 5.14 -4.71
CA ASP A 406 2.71 6.10 -3.80
C ASP A 406 4.01 6.71 -4.35
N ASN A 407 4.81 5.96 -5.14
CA ASN A 407 6.04 6.42 -5.79
C ASN A 407 6.17 5.93 -7.24
N ASP A 408 5.09 5.49 -7.87
CA ASP A 408 5.09 5.00 -9.25
C ASP A 408 3.76 5.35 -9.93
N ILE A 409 3.66 5.07 -11.22
CA ILE A 409 2.44 5.25 -12.00
C ILE A 409 2.24 4.03 -12.89
N GLY A 410 1.00 3.51 -12.91
CA GLY A 410 0.61 2.35 -13.68
C GLY A 410 -0.50 2.65 -14.69
N GLY A 411 -0.96 1.60 -15.34
CA GLY A 411 -2.08 1.65 -16.28
C GLY A 411 -1.67 1.69 -17.75
N ILE A 412 -2.68 1.48 -18.60
CA ILE A 412 -2.48 1.37 -20.06
C ILE A 412 -1.87 2.62 -20.68
N ALA A 413 -2.16 3.82 -20.13
CA ALA A 413 -1.63 5.09 -20.63
C ALA A 413 -0.11 5.17 -20.54
N VAL A 414 0.50 4.62 -19.48
CA VAL A 414 1.96 4.55 -19.32
C VAL A 414 2.56 3.64 -20.39
N HIS A 415 1.95 2.48 -20.64
CA HIS A 415 2.40 1.56 -21.70
C HIS A 415 2.29 2.18 -23.09
N ILE A 416 1.21 2.93 -23.37
CA ILE A 416 1.04 3.65 -24.64
C ILE A 416 2.17 4.65 -24.83
N ALA A 417 2.44 5.52 -23.85
CA ALA A 417 3.50 6.52 -23.91
C ALA A 417 4.89 5.86 -24.13
N ALA A 418 5.19 4.77 -23.42
CA ALA A 418 6.43 4.03 -23.60
C ALA A 418 6.56 3.43 -25.02
N ARG A 419 5.46 2.98 -25.64
CA ARG A 419 5.48 2.46 -27.03
C ARG A 419 5.60 3.58 -28.06
N ILE A 420 5.02 4.75 -27.80
CA ILE A 420 5.20 5.95 -28.64
C ILE A 420 6.67 6.39 -28.62
N LEU A 421 7.34 6.34 -27.46
CA LEU A 421 8.77 6.65 -27.35
C LEU A 421 9.62 5.78 -28.29
N GLY A 422 9.28 4.51 -28.44
CA GLY A 422 9.94 3.60 -29.36
C GLY A 422 9.81 3.97 -30.85
N GLN A 423 8.87 4.86 -31.20
CA GLN A 423 8.67 5.37 -32.58
C GLN A 423 9.39 6.71 -32.81
N ALA A 424 9.83 7.39 -31.74
CA ALA A 424 10.44 8.70 -31.83
C ALA A 424 11.89 8.64 -32.33
N GLY A 425 12.21 9.49 -33.26
CA GLY A 425 13.58 9.72 -33.77
C GLY A 425 14.40 10.65 -32.85
N ALA A 426 15.67 10.82 -33.19
CA ALA A 426 16.58 11.70 -32.45
C ALA A 426 16.10 13.17 -32.50
N GLY A 427 16.00 13.81 -31.32
CA GLY A 427 15.51 15.17 -31.17
C GLY A 427 14.02 15.33 -31.42
N GLU A 428 13.26 14.24 -31.53
CA GLU A 428 11.82 14.25 -31.80
C GLU A 428 11.00 14.08 -30.51
N ILE A 429 9.90 14.82 -30.39
CA ILE A 429 8.91 14.68 -29.33
C ILE A 429 7.60 14.27 -30.00
N LEU A 430 7.20 13.01 -29.80
CA LEU A 430 5.96 12.47 -30.33
C LEU A 430 4.82 12.61 -29.33
N VAL A 431 3.65 12.89 -29.83
CA VAL A 431 2.41 12.94 -29.04
C VAL A 431 1.34 12.05 -29.67
N SER A 432 0.46 11.50 -28.85
CA SER A 432 -0.74 10.84 -29.36
C SER A 432 -1.76 11.88 -29.83
N ARG A 433 -2.71 11.49 -30.68
CA ARG A 433 -3.83 12.32 -31.10
C ARG A 433 -4.59 12.89 -29.89
N THR A 434 -4.79 12.12 -28.84
CA THR A 434 -5.43 12.58 -27.60
C THR A 434 -4.77 13.84 -27.04
N VAL A 435 -3.44 13.86 -27.00
CA VAL A 435 -2.68 15.04 -26.54
C VAL A 435 -2.93 16.24 -27.47
N ARG A 436 -2.84 16.05 -28.80
CA ARG A 436 -3.12 17.11 -29.77
C ARG A 436 -4.51 17.70 -29.57
N ASP A 437 -5.53 16.84 -29.40
CA ASP A 437 -6.93 17.28 -29.26
C ASP A 437 -7.17 18.06 -27.96
N LEU A 438 -6.45 17.71 -26.88
CA LEU A 438 -6.55 18.40 -25.58
C LEU A 438 -5.81 19.76 -25.56
N VAL A 439 -4.88 20.03 -26.47
CA VAL A 439 -4.12 21.29 -26.51
C VAL A 439 -4.55 22.22 -27.63
N VAL A 440 -5.69 21.98 -28.24
CA VAL A 440 -6.28 22.87 -29.25
C VAL A 440 -6.41 24.29 -28.68
N GLY A 441 -5.85 25.29 -29.37
CA GLY A 441 -5.82 26.67 -28.90
C GLY A 441 -4.59 27.06 -28.07
N SER A 442 -3.67 26.15 -27.78
CA SER A 442 -2.41 26.45 -27.05
C SER A 442 -1.34 27.14 -27.90
N GLY A 443 -1.52 27.20 -29.22
CA GLY A 443 -0.51 27.71 -30.16
C GLY A 443 0.59 26.69 -30.50
N THR A 444 0.53 25.45 -29.99
CA THR A 444 1.49 24.39 -30.32
C THR A 444 1.25 23.87 -31.74
N GLY A 445 2.28 23.87 -32.56
CA GLY A 445 2.28 23.28 -33.90
C GLY A 445 2.61 21.78 -33.86
N PHE A 446 2.02 21.03 -34.78
CA PHE A 446 2.22 19.59 -34.90
C PHE A 446 2.41 19.17 -36.35
N GLU A 447 3.34 18.25 -36.58
CA GLU A 447 3.52 17.56 -37.86
C GLU A 447 2.97 16.14 -37.77
N ASP A 448 2.18 15.73 -38.74
CA ASP A 448 1.60 14.38 -38.79
C ASP A 448 2.72 13.33 -39.05
N ARG A 449 2.71 12.26 -38.25
CA ARG A 449 3.60 11.08 -38.36
C ARG A 449 2.85 9.83 -38.80
N GLY A 450 1.55 9.96 -39.12
CA GLY A 450 0.70 8.89 -39.60
C GLY A 450 0.19 7.99 -38.50
N SER A 451 -0.33 6.85 -38.89
CA SER A 451 -0.96 5.87 -38.03
C SER A 451 -0.09 4.63 -37.89
N VAL A 452 0.10 4.17 -36.66
CA VAL A 452 0.93 3.03 -36.32
C VAL A 452 0.21 2.05 -35.39
N GLU A 453 0.57 0.77 -35.45
CA GLU A 453 0.18 -0.22 -34.45
C GLU A 453 1.26 -0.26 -33.36
N LEU A 454 0.84 -0.08 -32.10
CA LEU A 454 1.75 -0.13 -30.96
C LEU A 454 1.75 -1.55 -30.38
N ARG A 455 2.92 -2.17 -30.28
CA ARG A 455 3.06 -3.56 -29.84
C ARG A 455 2.43 -3.79 -28.45
N GLY A 456 1.42 -4.67 -28.39
CA GLY A 456 0.71 -5.02 -27.14
C GLY A 456 -0.33 -3.99 -26.69
N VAL A 457 -0.66 -3.02 -27.55
CA VAL A 457 -1.75 -2.06 -27.32
C VAL A 457 -2.77 -2.25 -28.44
N PRO A 458 -4.05 -2.43 -28.14
CA PRO A 458 -5.08 -2.61 -29.17
C PRO A 458 -5.28 -1.35 -30.05
N GLY A 459 -5.59 -1.56 -31.33
CA GLY A 459 -5.97 -0.52 -32.28
C GLY A 459 -4.80 0.19 -32.95
N THR A 460 -5.15 1.12 -33.82
CA THR A 460 -4.22 1.96 -34.60
C THR A 460 -4.13 3.34 -33.96
N TRP A 461 -2.92 3.86 -33.82
CA TRP A 461 -2.64 5.09 -33.09
C TRP A 461 -2.10 6.15 -34.04
N GLU A 462 -2.77 7.29 -34.12
CA GLU A 462 -2.26 8.46 -34.85
C GLU A 462 -1.23 9.18 -33.98
N LEU A 463 -0.03 9.37 -34.53
CA LEU A 463 1.07 10.05 -33.87
C LEU A 463 1.40 11.36 -34.57
N LEU A 464 1.75 12.37 -33.79
CA LEU A 464 2.17 13.67 -34.27
C LEU A 464 3.48 14.06 -33.59
N ALA A 465 4.37 14.75 -34.33
CA ALA A 465 5.56 15.36 -33.75
C ALA A 465 5.30 16.80 -33.37
N VAL A 466 5.80 17.24 -32.22
CA VAL A 466 5.77 18.65 -31.82
C VAL A 466 6.71 19.43 -32.74
N ASP A 467 6.17 20.46 -33.39
CA ASP A 467 6.92 21.29 -34.33
C ASP A 467 8.06 22.07 -33.65
N ARG A 468 9.28 21.95 -34.17
CA ARG A 468 10.47 22.65 -33.66
C ARG A 468 10.41 24.17 -33.81
N HIS A 469 9.54 24.69 -34.67
CA HIS A 469 9.49 26.10 -35.08
C HIS A 469 8.28 26.88 -34.60
N GLY A 470 7.32 26.24 -33.90
CA GLY A 470 6.05 26.83 -33.49
C GLY A 470 6.10 27.88 -32.35
N ALA A 471 7.24 28.07 -31.70
CA ALA A 471 7.37 29.02 -30.57
C ALA A 471 7.69 30.48 -30.99
N ARG A 472 7.66 30.82 -32.28
CA ARG A 472 8.03 32.16 -32.79
C ARG A 472 6.89 33.00 -33.39
N ALA A 473 5.65 32.59 -33.35
CA ALA A 473 4.54 33.40 -33.90
C ALA A 473 3.43 33.57 -32.85
N GLY A 474 3.49 34.66 -32.07
CA GLY A 474 2.36 35.09 -31.28
C GLY A 474 2.70 35.68 -29.93
N SER A 475 3.37 36.85 -29.90
CA SER A 475 3.26 37.72 -28.73
C SER A 475 1.81 38.22 -28.62
N PRO A 476 1.13 38.07 -27.46
CA PRO A 476 -0.27 38.51 -27.32
C PRO A 476 -0.43 40.03 -27.10
N GLU A 477 0.44 40.85 -27.65
CA GLU A 477 0.35 42.33 -27.46
C GLU A 477 -0.30 43.13 -28.62
N ALA A 478 -0.74 42.47 -29.71
CA ALA A 478 -1.16 43.21 -30.91
C ALA A 478 -2.65 43.16 -31.24
N GLU A 479 -3.53 42.55 -30.46
CA GLU A 479 -4.96 42.45 -30.84
C GLU A 479 -5.98 42.88 -29.77
N LEU A 480 -5.60 43.80 -28.89
CA LEU A 480 -6.51 44.48 -27.94
C LEU A 480 -6.56 45.99 -28.14
N ALA A 481 -6.61 46.41 -29.40
CA ALA A 481 -6.92 47.82 -29.74
C ALA A 481 -8.10 47.88 -30.69
N SER A 482 -9.32 47.69 -30.19
CA SER A 482 -10.54 48.29 -30.70
C SER A 482 -11.78 47.67 -30.04
N THR A 483 -12.26 48.24 -28.97
CA THR A 483 -13.65 48.70 -28.75
C THR A 483 -13.81 49.26 -27.34
N PRO A 484 -14.39 50.44 -27.15
CA PRO A 484 -14.56 51.05 -25.81
C PRO A 484 -15.95 50.78 -25.28
N THR A 485 -16.03 50.29 -24.05
CA THR A 485 -17.25 50.41 -23.24
C THR A 485 -16.87 50.69 -21.78
N PRO A 486 -17.47 51.68 -21.09
CA PRO A 486 -16.99 52.18 -19.82
C PRO A 486 -17.59 51.39 -18.64
N GLY A 487 -16.76 50.80 -17.85
CA GLY A 487 -17.13 50.16 -16.59
C GLY A 487 -16.01 50.36 -15.54
N ARG A 488 -16.38 51.07 -14.51
CA ARG A 488 -15.65 51.48 -13.31
C ARG A 488 -14.52 50.52 -12.91
N ARG A 489 -13.25 50.95 -13.04
CA ARG A 489 -12.09 50.33 -12.46
C ARG A 489 -11.94 50.74 -11.00
N THR A 490 -12.10 49.81 -10.09
CA THR A 490 -11.58 49.92 -8.72
C THR A 490 -10.11 49.46 -8.74
N THR A 491 -9.19 50.39 -8.63
CA THR A 491 -7.75 50.07 -8.49
C THR A 491 -7.48 49.63 -7.08
N MET A 492 -7.16 48.35 -6.92
CA MET A 492 -6.59 47.81 -5.65
C MET A 492 -5.27 48.50 -5.31
N ARG A 493 -5.16 49.01 -4.09
CA ARG A 493 -3.94 49.65 -3.58
C ARG A 493 -2.87 48.56 -3.38
N ARG A 494 -1.59 48.92 -3.49
CA ARG A 494 -0.45 47.97 -3.27
C ARG A 494 -0.49 47.27 -1.91
N SER A 495 -1.10 47.87 -0.89
CA SER A 495 -1.33 47.27 0.44
C SER A 495 -2.26 46.05 0.40
N ASP A 496 -3.23 46.02 -0.48
CA ASP A 496 -4.26 44.95 -0.53
C ASP A 496 -3.67 43.66 -1.13
N ARG A 497 -2.73 43.80 -2.07
CA ARG A 497 -2.00 42.64 -2.63
C ARG A 497 -1.06 41.98 -1.63
N VAL A 498 -0.45 42.77 -0.72
CA VAL A 498 0.42 42.21 0.32
C VAL A 498 -0.40 41.42 1.35
N VAL A 499 -1.60 41.89 1.71
CA VAL A 499 -2.50 41.20 2.63
C VAL A 499 -3.02 39.90 2.03
N GLU A 500 -3.34 39.88 0.75
CA GLU A 500 -3.81 38.68 0.04
C GLU A 500 -2.73 37.59 -0.03
N VAL A 501 -1.48 37.95 -0.33
CA VAL A 501 -0.33 37.02 -0.34
C VAL A 501 -0.01 36.47 1.05
N ILE A 502 -0.15 37.29 2.10
CA ILE A 502 0.05 36.85 3.49
C ILE A 502 -1.09 35.92 3.94
N ALA A 503 -2.33 36.24 3.57
CA ALA A 503 -3.49 35.41 3.90
C ALA A 503 -3.43 34.02 3.24
N MET A 504 -2.91 33.91 2.01
CA MET A 504 -2.75 32.61 1.32
C MET A 504 -1.57 31.78 1.87
N ARG A 505 -0.52 32.41 2.39
CA ARG A 505 0.66 31.67 2.89
C ARG A 505 0.62 31.33 4.38
N THR A 506 -0.21 32.00 5.17
CA THR A 506 -0.27 31.80 6.63
C THR A 506 -1.69 31.94 7.18
N PRO A 507 -2.59 30.98 6.89
CA PRO A 507 -4.02 31.07 7.29
C PRO A 507 -4.26 31.15 8.81
N TRP A 508 -3.31 30.69 9.64
CA TRP A 508 -3.41 30.70 11.10
C TRP A 508 -3.19 32.07 11.71
N LEU A 509 -2.40 32.93 11.07
CA LEU A 509 -2.13 34.30 11.53
C LEU A 509 -3.37 35.19 11.42
N VAL A 510 -4.19 35.01 10.38
CA VAL A 510 -5.42 35.75 10.17
C VAL A 510 -6.49 35.36 11.21
N ARG A 511 -6.54 34.08 11.63
CA ARG A 511 -7.43 33.62 12.69
C ARG A 511 -7.05 34.13 14.08
N GLY A 512 -5.77 34.41 14.34
CA GLY A 512 -5.27 35.00 15.60
C GLY A 512 -5.63 36.49 15.74
N LEU A 513 -5.52 37.24 14.67
CA LEU A 513 -5.82 38.68 14.65
C LEU A 513 -7.34 38.98 14.72
N ALA A 514 -8.19 38.13 14.16
CA ALA A 514 -9.65 38.28 14.25
C ALA A 514 -10.20 38.12 15.69
N ARG A 515 -9.45 37.54 16.62
CA ARG A 515 -9.82 37.39 18.04
C ARG A 515 -9.40 38.61 18.91
N LEU A 516 -8.64 39.54 18.33
CA LEU A 516 -8.12 40.73 19.06
C LEU A 516 -8.82 42.02 18.64
N ALA A 517 -9.80 41.97 17.72
CA ALA A 517 -10.57 43.15 17.37
C ALA A 517 -11.64 43.45 18.45
N PRO A 518 -11.70 44.63 19.04
CA PRO A 518 -12.72 44.99 20.02
C PRO A 518 -14.09 45.06 19.33
N ALA A 519 -15.10 44.47 19.97
CA ALA A 519 -16.48 44.57 19.58
C ALA A 519 -16.95 46.02 19.67
N THR A 520 -17.06 46.70 18.53
CA THR A 520 -17.75 48.01 18.47
C THR A 520 -19.25 47.77 18.53
N GLY A 521 -19.82 48.05 19.70
CA GLY A 521 -21.25 48.02 19.91
C GLY A 521 -22.00 48.98 19.02
N ARG A 522 -23.12 48.52 18.50
CA ARG A 522 -24.15 49.39 17.91
C ARG A 522 -25.00 49.97 19.02
N ARG A 523 -25.18 51.24 18.92
CA ARG A 523 -26.46 51.89 19.19
C ARG A 523 -27.16 52.14 17.84
#